data_5d5ef073bc4f9322ba00b4bb4ce7f21e
#
_entry.id   5d5ef073bc4f9322ba00b4bb4ce7f21e
#
_cell.length_a   1.000
_cell.length_b   1.000
_cell.length_c   1.000
_cell.angle_alpha   90.00
_cell.angle_beta   90.00
_cell.angle_gamma   90.00
#
_symmetry.space_group_name_H-M   'P 1'
#
loop_
_entity.id
_entity.type
_entity.pdbx_description
1 polymer ?
#
loop_
_entity_poly.entity_id
_entity_poly.type
_entity_poly.pdbx_seq_one_letter_code
_entity_poly.pdbx_strand_id
1 'polypeptide(L)'
;HTDEYFVAKAKILASDPNVDSILLYDTAGVLQKDRIEKLVPALVAVANGKPIEFHSNNLLGLSAKAYLDAVDCGVSVIHTASRPMANGPSVPSTEIMAKNIQLRGHTHRLDESLFEPVATHFRAVGHAAGFLVDQYAEYDEFSIQHQIPGGMMGTFKAQLAMHNMMDRLGDVLDEVAAVRRELGYPGMATPFSQLVGI
;
A
#
# COMPACT_ATOMS: atom_id res chain seq x y z
N HIS A 1 14.39 5.44 -5.21
CA HIS A 1 15.52 5.07 -4.35
C HIS A 1 15.99 3.66 -4.66
N THR A 2 17.29 3.38 -4.46
CA THR A 2 17.88 2.05 -4.62
C THR A 2 17.61 1.18 -3.40
N ASP A 3 17.81 -0.14 -3.54
CA ASP A 3 17.63 -1.08 -2.43
C ASP A 3 18.65 -0.83 -1.32
N GLU A 4 19.90 -0.43 -1.67
CA GLU A 4 20.94 -0.06 -0.71
C GLU A 4 20.52 1.13 0.18
N TYR A 5 19.80 2.10 -0.38
CA TYR A 5 19.26 3.22 0.39
C TYR A 5 18.27 2.74 1.45
N PHE A 6 17.33 1.86 1.10
CA PHE A 6 16.36 1.31 2.05
C PHE A 6 17.06 0.47 3.13
N VAL A 7 18.00 -0.37 2.75
CA VAL A 7 18.77 -1.21 3.69
C VAL A 7 19.59 -0.34 4.67
N ALA A 8 20.24 0.72 4.19
CA ALA A 8 20.99 1.63 5.05
C ALA A 8 20.06 2.34 6.06
N LYS A 9 18.87 2.77 5.65
CA LYS A 9 17.87 3.38 6.55
C LYS A 9 17.34 2.37 7.57
N ALA A 10 17.00 1.17 7.14
CA ALA A 10 16.54 0.11 8.03
C ALA A 10 17.59 -0.24 9.08
N LYS A 11 18.89 -0.31 8.72
CA LYS A 11 19.98 -0.55 9.66
C LYS A 11 20.07 0.53 10.75
N ILE A 12 19.89 1.80 10.39
CA ILE A 12 19.86 2.91 11.35
C ILE A 12 18.68 2.74 12.32
N LEU A 13 17.47 2.52 11.80
CA LEU A 13 16.28 2.30 12.61
C LEU A 13 16.42 1.08 13.52
N ALA A 14 16.96 -0.02 12.99
CA ALA A 14 17.16 -1.24 13.75
C ALA A 14 18.11 -1.09 14.94
N SER A 15 19.04 -0.14 14.89
CA SER A 15 20.00 0.14 15.97
C SER A 15 19.40 0.92 17.14
N ASP A 16 18.24 1.59 16.95
CA ASP A 16 17.59 2.36 18.01
C ASP A 16 16.75 1.43 18.89
N PRO A 17 16.98 1.39 20.23
CA PRO A 17 16.20 0.56 21.15
C PRO A 17 14.74 0.96 21.28
N ASN A 18 14.36 2.17 20.88
CA ASN A 18 12.97 2.65 20.94
C ASN A 18 12.16 2.31 19.68
N VAL A 19 12.78 1.66 18.69
CA VAL A 19 12.09 1.17 17.49
C VAL A 19 11.70 -0.28 17.70
N ASP A 20 10.43 -0.59 17.68
CA ASP A 20 9.90 -1.95 17.87
C ASP A 20 9.83 -2.75 16.57
N SER A 21 9.56 -2.08 15.43
CA SER A 21 9.42 -2.70 14.11
C SER A 21 9.87 -1.75 13.01
N ILE A 22 10.05 -2.26 11.79
CA ILE A 22 10.43 -1.47 10.62
C ILE A 22 9.37 -1.66 9.54
N LEU A 23 8.72 -0.58 9.14
CA LEU A 23 7.68 -0.59 8.11
C LEU A 23 8.28 -0.33 6.72
N LEU A 24 8.13 -1.29 5.82
CA LEU A 24 8.26 -1.10 4.39
C LEU A 24 6.93 -0.56 3.84
N TYR A 25 6.93 0.68 3.37
CA TYR A 25 5.72 1.41 3.01
C TYR A 25 5.66 1.71 1.52
N ASP A 26 4.80 0.98 0.80
CA ASP A 26 4.53 1.12 -0.64
C ASP A 26 3.18 1.79 -0.87
N THR A 27 3.16 3.11 -0.83
CA THR A 27 1.93 3.92 -0.92
C THR A 27 1.25 3.88 -2.28
N ALA A 28 1.96 3.50 -3.32
CA ALA A 28 1.44 3.42 -4.69
C ALA A 28 1.13 1.99 -5.15
N GLY A 29 1.48 0.97 -4.36
CA GLY A 29 1.25 -0.43 -4.70
C GLY A 29 2.09 -0.93 -5.88
N VAL A 30 3.30 -0.39 -6.05
CA VAL A 30 4.16 -0.65 -7.22
C VAL A 30 5.29 -1.65 -6.94
N LEU A 31 5.43 -2.11 -5.71
CA LEU A 31 6.48 -3.06 -5.36
C LEU A 31 6.14 -4.45 -5.89
N GLN A 32 6.96 -4.95 -6.81
CA GLN A 32 6.75 -6.21 -7.51
C GLN A 32 7.66 -7.32 -6.98
N LYS A 33 7.33 -8.55 -7.34
CA LYS A 33 7.99 -9.78 -6.86
C LYS A 33 9.51 -9.75 -7.01
N ASP A 34 10.01 -9.37 -8.18
CA ASP A 34 11.44 -9.36 -8.51
C ASP A 34 12.27 -8.46 -7.57
N ARG A 35 11.67 -7.35 -7.13
CA ARG A 35 12.26 -6.45 -6.15
C ARG A 35 12.03 -6.91 -4.72
N ILE A 36 10.85 -7.47 -4.40
CA ILE A 36 10.54 -8.02 -3.08
C ILE A 36 11.54 -9.11 -2.70
N GLU A 37 11.82 -10.04 -3.61
CA GLU A 37 12.74 -11.16 -3.41
C GLU A 37 14.21 -10.72 -3.13
N LYS A 38 14.58 -9.50 -3.48
CA LYS A 38 15.90 -8.91 -3.19
C LYS A 38 15.87 -8.03 -1.95
N LEU A 39 14.91 -7.09 -1.91
CA LEU A 39 14.86 -6.06 -0.88
C LEU A 39 14.44 -6.62 0.49
N VAL A 40 13.40 -7.45 0.56
CA VAL A 40 12.87 -7.94 1.85
C VAL A 40 13.89 -8.76 2.61
N PRO A 41 14.58 -9.77 2.02
CA PRO A 41 15.63 -10.50 2.73
C PRO A 41 16.78 -9.60 3.21
N ALA A 42 17.14 -8.58 2.41
CA ALA A 42 18.18 -7.63 2.80
C ALA A 42 17.76 -6.74 3.99
N LEU A 43 16.47 -6.36 4.06
CA LEU A 43 15.90 -5.63 5.21
C LEU A 43 15.88 -6.52 6.46
N VAL A 44 15.41 -7.75 6.34
CA VAL A 44 15.40 -8.74 7.43
C VAL A 44 16.81 -8.97 8.01
N ALA A 45 17.80 -9.09 7.15
CA ALA A 45 19.19 -9.31 7.56
C ALA A 45 19.77 -8.17 8.42
N VAL A 46 19.31 -6.92 8.25
CA VAL A 46 19.79 -5.75 9.01
C VAL A 46 18.86 -5.33 10.14
N ALA A 47 17.70 -5.98 10.29
CA ALA A 47 16.65 -5.58 11.23
C ALA A 47 16.97 -5.90 12.71
N ASN A 48 18.06 -6.57 13.03
CA ASN A 48 18.45 -6.97 14.40
C ASN A 48 17.34 -7.76 15.14
N GLY A 49 16.61 -8.63 14.42
CA GLY A 49 15.51 -9.40 14.96
C GLY A 49 14.19 -8.64 15.13
N LYS A 50 14.15 -7.36 14.78
CA LYS A 50 12.90 -6.58 14.77
C LYS A 50 12.00 -7.04 13.63
N PRO A 51 10.67 -7.08 13.82
CA PRO A 51 9.71 -7.39 12.77
C PRO A 51 9.84 -6.43 11.58
N ILE A 52 9.79 -6.97 10.36
CA ILE A 52 9.53 -6.18 9.17
C ILE A 52 8.02 -6.21 8.91
N GLU A 53 7.43 -5.03 8.84
CA GLU A 53 6.04 -4.81 8.46
C GLU A 53 5.95 -4.38 7.01
N PHE A 54 4.88 -4.76 6.33
CA PHE A 54 4.65 -4.33 4.95
C PHE A 54 3.26 -3.73 4.78
N HIS A 55 3.23 -2.53 4.21
CA HIS A 55 2.02 -1.81 3.80
C HIS A 55 2.10 -1.49 2.31
N SER A 56 1.11 -1.92 1.56
CA SER A 56 1.00 -1.60 0.13
C SER A 56 -0.46 -1.32 -0.23
N ASN A 57 -0.71 -0.12 -0.77
CA ASN A 57 -2.05 0.22 -1.27
C ASN A 57 -2.37 -0.61 -2.52
N ASN A 58 -3.60 -1.07 -2.63
CA ASN A 58 -4.01 -1.99 -3.69
C ASN A 58 -4.53 -1.27 -4.95
N LEU A 59 -3.86 -0.19 -5.34
CA LEU A 59 -4.26 0.64 -6.49
C LEU A 59 -4.19 -0.11 -7.81
N LEU A 60 -3.19 -0.98 -7.95
CA LEU A 60 -2.96 -1.81 -9.15
C LEU A 60 -3.64 -3.18 -9.10
N GLY A 61 -4.30 -3.53 -7.99
CA GLY A 61 -4.83 -4.88 -7.79
C GLY A 61 -3.77 -5.94 -7.49
N LEU A 62 -2.49 -5.57 -7.34
CA LEU A 62 -1.37 -6.51 -7.21
C LEU A 62 -0.87 -6.68 -5.77
N SER A 63 -1.27 -5.80 -4.84
CA SER A 63 -0.70 -5.77 -3.49
C SER A 63 -0.98 -7.02 -2.68
N ALA A 64 -2.11 -7.71 -2.91
CA ALA A 64 -2.37 -8.99 -2.26
C ALA A 64 -1.32 -10.04 -2.64
N LYS A 65 -0.91 -10.09 -3.91
CA LYS A 65 0.15 -10.98 -4.37
C LYS A 65 1.52 -10.55 -3.84
N ALA A 66 1.81 -9.25 -3.84
CA ALA A 66 3.03 -8.68 -3.27
C ALA A 66 3.18 -9.02 -1.78
N TYR A 67 2.08 -8.97 -1.00
CA TYR A 67 2.09 -9.37 0.41
C TYR A 67 2.50 -10.83 0.60
N LEU A 68 1.95 -11.74 -0.20
CA LEU A 68 2.29 -13.15 -0.12
C LEU A 68 3.77 -13.39 -0.45
N ASP A 69 4.29 -12.73 -1.48
CA ASP A 69 5.70 -12.84 -1.84
C ASP A 69 6.60 -12.23 -0.74
N ALA A 70 6.18 -11.15 -0.10
CA ALA A 70 6.91 -10.53 1.00
C ALA A 70 6.92 -11.40 2.27
N VAL A 71 5.80 -12.06 2.58
CA VAL A 71 5.71 -13.02 3.71
C VAL A 71 6.63 -14.21 3.47
N ASP A 72 6.66 -14.77 2.26
CA ASP A 72 7.58 -15.83 1.88
C ASP A 72 9.07 -15.41 2.00
N CYS A 73 9.34 -14.10 1.89
CA CYS A 73 10.67 -13.51 2.02
C CYS A 73 11.03 -13.05 3.45
N GLY A 74 10.12 -13.19 4.44
CA GLY A 74 10.41 -12.92 5.84
C GLY A 74 9.71 -11.71 6.47
N VAL A 75 8.77 -11.09 5.77
CA VAL A 75 7.83 -10.12 6.39
C VAL A 75 6.96 -10.88 7.40
N SER A 76 6.84 -10.34 8.61
CA SER A 76 6.10 -10.96 9.70
C SER A 76 4.77 -10.26 10.03
N VAL A 77 4.59 -9.03 9.54
CA VAL A 77 3.36 -8.25 9.74
C VAL A 77 2.94 -7.63 8.41
N ILE A 78 1.68 -7.79 8.03
CA ILE A 78 1.08 -7.15 6.87
C ILE A 78 -0.13 -6.31 7.29
N HIS A 79 -0.28 -5.15 6.67
CA HIS A 79 -1.39 -4.26 6.94
C HIS A 79 -2.57 -4.58 6.04
N THR A 80 -3.72 -4.84 6.61
CA THR A 80 -4.94 -5.21 5.89
C THR A 80 -6.13 -4.42 6.39
N ALA A 81 -7.23 -4.39 5.64
CA ALA A 81 -8.48 -3.76 6.01
C ALA A 81 -9.63 -4.77 5.93
N SER A 82 -10.71 -4.55 6.70
CA SER A 82 -11.94 -5.32 6.53
C SER A 82 -12.46 -5.16 5.09
N ARG A 83 -12.96 -6.23 4.50
CA ARG A 83 -13.32 -6.34 3.07
C ARG A 83 -14.08 -5.14 2.51
N PRO A 84 -15.13 -4.58 3.18
CA PRO A 84 -15.84 -3.44 2.61
C PRO A 84 -15.00 -2.18 2.45
N MET A 85 -13.92 -2.04 3.22
CA MET A 85 -13.01 -0.89 3.22
C MET A 85 -11.67 -1.19 2.55
N ALA A 86 -11.52 -2.38 1.98
CA ALA A 86 -10.28 -2.84 1.35
C ALA A 86 -10.22 -2.48 -0.14
N ASN A 87 -9.03 -2.67 -0.70
CA ASN A 87 -8.71 -2.52 -2.13
C ASN A 87 -8.76 -1.07 -2.65
N GLY A 88 -8.47 -0.89 -3.93
CA GLY A 88 -8.34 0.46 -4.51
C GLY A 88 -7.33 1.31 -3.74
N PRO A 89 -7.75 2.50 -3.25
CA PRO A 89 -6.87 3.38 -2.48
C PRO A 89 -6.50 2.86 -1.08
N SER A 90 -7.12 1.77 -0.63
CA SER A 90 -6.82 1.07 0.62
C SER A 90 -5.89 -0.13 0.38
N VAL A 91 -5.72 -0.96 1.38
CA VAL A 91 -4.88 -2.17 1.38
C VAL A 91 -5.72 -3.42 1.06
N PRO A 92 -5.11 -4.59 0.80
CA PRO A 92 -5.83 -5.85 0.61
C PRO A 92 -6.73 -6.23 1.79
N SER A 93 -7.80 -6.99 1.52
CA SER A 93 -8.73 -7.39 2.57
C SER A 93 -8.15 -8.43 3.53
N THR A 94 -8.45 -8.27 4.82
CA THR A 94 -8.02 -9.19 5.89
C THR A 94 -8.49 -10.61 5.61
N GLU A 95 -9.75 -10.76 5.21
CA GLU A 95 -10.40 -12.05 4.99
C GLU A 95 -9.72 -12.87 3.89
N ILE A 96 -9.36 -12.21 2.77
CA ILE A 96 -8.69 -12.92 1.67
C ILE A 96 -7.22 -13.16 2.00
N MET A 97 -6.56 -12.23 2.69
CA MET A 97 -5.16 -12.41 3.07
C MET A 97 -5.00 -13.52 4.10
N ALA A 98 -5.87 -13.63 5.11
CA ALA A 98 -5.86 -14.71 6.06
C ALA A 98 -5.94 -16.09 5.36
N LYS A 99 -6.90 -16.26 4.45
CA LYS A 99 -7.05 -17.47 3.65
C LYS A 99 -5.81 -17.76 2.79
N ASN A 100 -5.29 -16.75 2.10
CA ASN A 100 -4.16 -16.94 1.18
C ASN A 100 -2.86 -17.26 1.93
N ILE A 101 -2.65 -16.69 3.11
CA ILE A 101 -1.51 -17.00 3.99
C ILE A 101 -1.56 -18.47 4.43
N GLN A 102 -2.72 -18.98 4.83
CA GLN A 102 -2.91 -20.39 5.18
C GLN A 102 -2.64 -21.32 3.98
N LEU A 103 -3.13 -20.97 2.78
CA LEU A 103 -2.86 -21.73 1.55
C LEU A 103 -1.37 -21.77 1.17
N ARG A 104 -0.57 -20.79 1.61
CA ARG A 104 0.89 -20.76 1.47
C ARG A 104 1.63 -21.50 2.58
N GLY A 105 0.91 -22.11 3.54
CA GLY A 105 1.51 -22.86 4.66
C GLY A 105 1.93 -21.99 5.83
N HIS A 106 1.61 -20.70 5.84
CA HIS A 106 1.82 -19.81 6.98
C HIS A 106 0.59 -19.82 7.92
N THR A 107 0.73 -19.22 9.09
CA THR A 107 -0.34 -19.14 10.09
C THR A 107 -0.59 -17.70 10.52
N HIS A 108 -1.78 -17.42 11.02
CA HIS A 108 -2.14 -16.17 11.68
C HIS A 108 -2.91 -16.44 12.99
N ARG A 109 -3.11 -15.40 13.80
CA ARG A 109 -3.80 -15.48 15.10
C ARG A 109 -5.16 -14.78 15.09
N LEU A 110 -5.72 -14.51 13.90
CA LEU A 110 -7.03 -13.87 13.79
C LEU A 110 -8.15 -14.86 14.11
N ASP A 111 -9.19 -14.39 14.76
CA ASP A 111 -10.45 -15.12 14.93
C ASP A 111 -11.33 -14.90 13.68
N GLU A 112 -11.35 -15.89 12.80
CA GLU A 112 -12.08 -15.80 11.52
C GLU A 112 -13.60 -15.72 11.71
N SER A 113 -14.14 -16.13 12.86
CA SER A 113 -15.57 -15.99 13.15
C SER A 113 -16.02 -14.53 13.23
N LEU A 114 -15.09 -13.60 13.47
CA LEU A 114 -15.35 -12.17 13.53
C LEU A 114 -15.30 -11.48 12.17
N PHE A 115 -14.85 -12.13 11.10
CA PHE A 115 -14.68 -11.48 9.79
C PHE A 115 -16.02 -10.97 9.25
N GLU A 116 -17.05 -11.79 9.20
CA GLU A 116 -18.35 -11.38 8.66
C GLU A 116 -19.07 -10.35 9.53
N PRO A 117 -19.14 -10.49 10.88
CA PRO A 117 -19.67 -9.43 11.74
C PRO A 117 -19.00 -8.08 11.54
N VAL A 118 -17.65 -8.04 11.46
CA VAL A 118 -16.87 -6.82 11.25
C VAL A 118 -17.13 -6.25 9.86
N ALA A 119 -17.13 -7.09 8.81
CA ALA A 119 -17.41 -6.65 7.45
C ALA A 119 -18.82 -6.07 7.31
N THR A 120 -19.81 -6.71 7.91
CA THR A 120 -21.20 -6.22 7.92
C THR A 120 -21.31 -4.86 8.60
N HIS A 121 -20.64 -4.66 9.74
CA HIS A 121 -20.60 -3.37 10.42
C HIS A 121 -19.99 -2.28 9.55
N PHE A 122 -18.79 -2.50 9.02
CA PHE A 122 -18.11 -1.49 8.20
C PHE A 122 -18.80 -1.20 6.86
N ARG A 123 -19.49 -2.19 6.28
CA ARG A 123 -20.33 -1.96 5.09
C ARG A 123 -21.48 -0.99 5.42
N ALA A 124 -22.18 -1.21 6.54
CA ALA A 124 -23.25 -0.33 6.97
C ALA A 124 -22.76 1.09 7.27
N VAL A 125 -21.65 1.22 8.01
CA VAL A 125 -21.03 2.52 8.32
C VAL A 125 -20.56 3.24 7.05
N GLY A 126 -19.92 2.51 6.13
CA GLY A 126 -19.44 3.08 4.86
C GLY A 126 -20.58 3.62 4.00
N HIS A 127 -21.66 2.84 3.84
CA HIS A 127 -22.85 3.32 3.13
C HIS A 127 -23.49 4.56 3.80
N ALA A 128 -23.62 4.53 5.13
CA ALA A 128 -24.20 5.68 5.87
C ALA A 128 -23.34 6.94 5.73
N ALA A 129 -22.02 6.80 5.61
CA ALA A 129 -21.09 7.91 5.42
C ALA A 129 -20.90 8.33 3.94
N GLY A 130 -21.57 7.66 3.00
CA GLY A 130 -21.45 7.94 1.57
C GLY A 130 -20.12 7.47 0.94
N PHE A 131 -19.39 6.55 1.59
CA PHE A 131 -18.18 5.98 1.03
C PHE A 131 -18.50 4.87 0.01
N LEU A 132 -17.61 4.71 -0.97
CA LEU A 132 -17.61 3.54 -1.82
C LEU A 132 -17.08 2.36 -1.02
N VAL A 133 -17.86 1.30 -0.91
CA VAL A 133 -17.51 0.06 -0.22
C VAL A 133 -17.37 -1.10 -1.21
N ASP A 134 -16.75 -2.21 -0.78
CA ASP A 134 -16.56 -3.42 -1.59
C ASP A 134 -15.86 -3.11 -2.94
N GLN A 135 -14.83 -2.24 -2.91
CA GLN A 135 -14.10 -1.81 -4.10
C GLN A 135 -13.23 -2.93 -4.66
N TYR A 136 -13.11 -2.94 -5.97
CA TYR A 136 -12.13 -3.73 -6.70
C TYR A 136 -11.11 -2.79 -7.34
N ALA A 137 -9.87 -3.27 -7.52
CA ALA A 137 -8.84 -2.57 -8.27
C ALA A 137 -8.61 -3.31 -9.59
N GLU A 138 -8.58 -2.57 -10.67
CA GLU A 138 -8.15 -3.05 -11.98
C GLU A 138 -6.67 -2.70 -12.17
N TYR A 139 -5.95 -3.57 -12.91
CA TYR A 139 -4.56 -3.28 -13.23
C TYR A 139 -4.50 -2.14 -14.26
N ASP A 140 -3.86 -1.06 -13.86
CA ASP A 140 -3.55 0.09 -14.72
C ASP A 140 -2.05 0.39 -14.65
N GLU A 141 -1.34 0.06 -15.73
CA GLU A 141 0.11 0.26 -15.81
C GLU A 141 0.52 1.73 -15.73
N PHE A 142 -0.34 2.68 -16.10
CA PHE A 142 -0.06 4.10 -15.98
C PHE A 142 0.15 4.53 -14.52
N SER A 143 -0.45 3.83 -13.57
CA SER A 143 -0.21 4.04 -12.13
C SER A 143 1.26 3.86 -11.73
N ILE A 144 2.03 3.06 -12.45
CA ILE A 144 3.47 2.89 -12.22
C ILE A 144 4.24 4.18 -12.57
N GLN A 145 3.74 4.98 -13.51
CA GLN A 145 4.39 6.22 -13.94
C GLN A 145 4.14 7.38 -12.97
N HIS A 146 2.87 7.64 -12.62
CA HIS A 146 2.54 8.75 -11.71
C HIS A 146 2.78 8.41 -10.24
N GLN A 147 2.60 7.17 -9.81
CA GLN A 147 2.77 6.66 -8.43
C GLN A 147 2.05 7.49 -7.36
N ILE A 148 0.89 8.02 -7.67
CA ILE A 148 0.09 8.80 -6.73
C ILE A 148 -0.46 7.87 -5.65
N PRO A 149 -0.24 8.17 -4.36
CA PRO A 149 -0.80 7.39 -3.26
C PRO A 149 -2.34 7.40 -3.27
N GLY A 150 -2.95 6.33 -2.75
CA GLY A 150 -4.40 6.19 -2.71
C GLY A 150 -5.13 7.36 -2.06
N GLY A 151 -4.62 7.87 -0.92
CA GLY A 151 -5.18 9.06 -0.26
C GLY A 151 -5.13 10.30 -1.14
N MET A 152 -4.03 10.51 -1.88
CA MET A 152 -3.88 11.64 -2.79
C MET A 152 -4.78 11.51 -4.02
N MET A 153 -4.96 10.31 -4.55
CA MET A 153 -5.92 10.03 -5.62
C MET A 153 -7.34 10.41 -5.21
N GLY A 154 -7.74 10.07 -3.99
CA GLY A 154 -9.02 10.48 -3.42
C GLY A 154 -9.16 12.01 -3.32
N THR A 155 -8.11 12.71 -2.91
CA THR A 155 -8.06 14.18 -2.83
C THR A 155 -8.23 14.81 -4.21
N PHE A 156 -7.51 14.36 -5.23
CA PHE A 156 -7.65 14.87 -6.60
C PHE A 156 -9.06 14.68 -7.13
N LYS A 157 -9.62 13.48 -6.99
CA LYS A 157 -11.00 13.22 -7.41
C LYS A 157 -12.01 14.13 -6.71
N ALA A 158 -11.87 14.33 -5.40
CA ALA A 158 -12.75 15.21 -4.64
C ALA A 158 -12.62 16.67 -5.10
N GLN A 159 -11.41 17.18 -5.29
CA GLN A 159 -11.18 18.57 -5.77
C GLN A 159 -11.71 18.77 -7.19
N LEU A 160 -11.42 17.86 -8.11
CA LEU A 160 -11.93 17.95 -9.49
C LEU A 160 -13.47 17.86 -9.53
N ALA A 161 -14.07 17.01 -8.70
CA ALA A 161 -15.53 16.92 -8.59
C ALA A 161 -16.16 18.24 -8.08
N MET A 162 -15.56 18.90 -7.09
CA MET A 162 -16.01 20.20 -6.57
C MET A 162 -16.03 21.30 -7.66
N HIS A 163 -15.14 21.19 -8.64
CA HIS A 163 -15.04 22.14 -9.76
C HIS A 163 -15.70 21.64 -11.05
N ASN A 164 -16.41 20.50 -11.03
CA ASN A 164 -17.00 19.83 -12.21
C ASN A 164 -15.97 19.55 -13.31
N MET A 165 -14.75 19.15 -12.93
CA MET A 165 -13.61 18.92 -13.83
C MET A 165 -13.11 17.47 -13.76
N MET A 166 -13.95 16.49 -13.48
CA MET A 166 -13.57 15.08 -13.37
C MET A 166 -13.01 14.51 -14.69
N ASP A 167 -13.42 15.05 -15.82
CA ASP A 167 -12.89 14.77 -17.16
C ASP A 167 -11.41 15.14 -17.30
N ARG A 168 -10.87 16.04 -16.45
CA ARG A 168 -9.47 16.45 -16.45
C ARG A 168 -8.57 15.57 -15.57
N LEU A 169 -9.10 14.51 -14.97
CA LEU A 169 -8.28 13.65 -14.11
C LEU A 169 -7.07 13.05 -14.86
N GLY A 170 -7.28 12.62 -16.12
CA GLY A 170 -6.18 12.11 -16.96
C GLY A 170 -5.06 13.13 -17.13
N ASP A 171 -5.40 14.38 -17.47
CA ASP A 171 -4.42 15.46 -17.65
C ASP A 171 -3.61 15.72 -16.36
N VAL A 172 -4.28 15.69 -15.20
CA VAL A 172 -3.62 15.85 -13.89
C VAL A 172 -2.62 14.71 -13.65
N LEU A 173 -2.99 13.48 -13.97
CA LEU A 173 -2.11 12.32 -13.78
C LEU A 173 -0.89 12.35 -14.72
N ASP A 174 -1.09 12.79 -15.97
CA ASP A 174 -0.01 13.01 -16.94
C ASP A 174 0.98 14.07 -16.43
N GLU A 175 0.47 15.19 -15.94
CA GLU A 175 1.28 16.28 -15.40
C GLU A 175 2.05 15.83 -14.15
N VAL A 176 1.42 15.11 -13.24
CA VAL A 176 2.10 14.55 -12.06
C VAL A 176 3.24 13.61 -12.48
N ALA A 177 3.03 12.78 -13.47
CA ALA A 177 4.09 11.90 -13.98
C ALA A 177 5.26 12.70 -14.58
N ALA A 178 4.98 13.81 -15.29
CA ALA A 178 5.99 14.71 -15.85
C ALA A 178 6.78 15.44 -14.75
N VAL A 179 6.10 16.11 -13.82
CA VAL A 179 6.72 16.83 -12.69
C VAL A 179 7.56 15.88 -11.83
N ARG A 180 7.05 14.69 -11.54
CA ARG A 180 7.78 13.67 -10.78
C ARG A 180 9.10 13.30 -11.46
N ARG A 181 9.10 13.15 -12.78
CA ARG A 181 10.32 12.87 -13.57
C ARG A 181 11.30 14.04 -13.49
N GLU A 182 10.84 15.28 -13.65
CA GLU A 182 11.66 16.49 -13.57
C GLU A 182 12.33 16.66 -12.21
N LEU A 183 11.65 16.27 -11.15
CA LEU A 183 12.15 16.30 -9.77
C LEU A 183 13.06 15.09 -9.42
N GLY A 184 13.39 14.23 -10.39
CA GLY A 184 14.27 13.08 -10.17
C GLY A 184 13.62 11.92 -9.42
N TYR A 185 12.34 11.69 -9.66
CA TYR A 185 11.54 10.59 -9.10
C TYR A 185 11.55 10.55 -7.56
N PRO A 186 11.10 11.60 -6.87
CA PRO A 186 10.97 11.57 -5.42
C PRO A 186 9.99 10.47 -4.98
N GLY A 187 10.14 9.99 -3.76
CA GLY A 187 9.16 9.10 -3.14
C GLY A 187 7.83 9.82 -2.95
N MET A 188 6.74 9.21 -3.45
CA MET A 188 5.41 9.83 -3.46
C MET A 188 4.65 9.64 -2.13
N ALA A 189 5.35 9.75 -1.00
CA ALA A 189 4.73 9.81 0.32
C ALA A 189 4.54 11.28 0.74
N THR A 190 3.56 11.55 1.59
CA THR A 190 3.35 12.88 2.18
C THR A 190 4.61 13.34 2.93
N PRO A 191 5.09 14.58 2.76
CA PRO A 191 4.46 15.70 2.03
C PRO A 191 4.81 15.78 0.53
N PHE A 192 5.76 14.98 0.02
CA PHE A 192 6.22 15.09 -1.37
C PHE A 192 5.11 14.86 -2.40
N SER A 193 4.20 13.94 -2.16
CA SER A 193 3.06 13.71 -3.06
C SER A 193 2.16 14.94 -3.20
N GLN A 194 2.05 15.77 -2.15
CA GLN A 194 1.32 17.03 -2.20
C GLN A 194 2.07 18.10 -2.99
N LEU A 195 3.41 18.17 -2.81
CA LEU A 195 4.24 19.13 -3.55
C LEU A 195 4.30 18.83 -5.05
N VAL A 196 4.26 17.57 -5.44
CA VAL A 196 4.23 17.14 -6.84
C VAL A 196 2.85 17.32 -7.46
N GLY A 197 1.79 17.24 -6.67
CA GLY A 197 0.40 17.25 -7.15
C GLY A 197 -0.31 18.61 -7.10
N ILE A 198 0.35 19.66 -6.61
CA ILE A 198 -0.17 21.05 -6.61
C ILE A 198 0.42 21.81 -7.79
#